data_5273997ec59214feca0f0dece2c089c8
#
_entry.id   5273997ec59214feca0f0dece2c089c8
#
_cell.length_a   1.000
_cell.length_b   1.000
_cell.length_c   1.000
_cell.angle_alpha   90.00
_cell.angle_beta   90.00
_cell.angle_gamma   90.00
#
_symmetry.space_group_name_H-M   'P 1'
#
loop_
_entity.id
_entity.type
_entity.pdbx_description
1 polymer ?
#
loop_
_entity_poly.entity_id
_entity_poly.type
_entity_poly.pdbx_seq_one_letter_code
_entity_poly.pdbx_strand_id
1 'polypeptide(L)'
;LKLMIEKVLLVDDDSSVILALERKLFNSCAAVKAENGAVGLKLLQSKGPFAAIISDYRMPQMDGLQFLEEAANLAPETVRIMLTGYADLDIALQAINRGSIFRFLTKPCSDRDMLKAVDDALQQYRLITAERELIQNTLTGSIRLLTDLFSAVQPDSFARAGNISRLAKRVAERVGIRKTWEIEMAALLSQVGTMTLPAELIERKFCDEGLTEQEDALFKAHSQIGSKFIANIPRLEEIARAVLFQFRGFDGSGPPDEVLQGEKIPLLAPVLKVVLDYDYHYALERIAMRSLKRLKESKQLYDPRLLAALEAEILNIENGYQYMVSEVEIPGLESGMVLVDGVYDRNGALLIARGTVITAVLKERLANYNQVGIIENTLKVLVKTSRKFDNDAVADNLLGGSLDYL
;
A
#
# COMPACT_ATOMS: atom_id res chain seq x y z
N LEU A 1 18.35 -4.05 18.49
CA LEU A 1 16.93 -3.69 18.46
C LEU A 1 16.74 -2.43 19.29
N LYS A 2 16.55 -1.29 18.64
CA LYS A 2 16.19 -0.05 19.31
C LYS A 2 14.73 -0.26 19.75
N LEU A 3 14.46 -0.45 21.03
CA LEU A 3 13.11 -0.43 21.58
C LEU A 3 12.51 0.92 21.19
N MET A 4 11.57 0.92 20.26
CA MET A 4 10.77 2.12 19.95
C MET A 4 9.90 2.34 21.18
N ILE A 5 10.07 3.49 21.84
CA ILE A 5 9.25 3.88 22.99
C ILE A 5 7.84 4.15 22.44
N GLU A 6 6.86 3.35 22.88
CA GLU A 6 5.47 3.48 22.46
C GLU A 6 4.89 4.81 22.89
N LYS A 7 4.04 5.39 22.06
CA LYS A 7 3.34 6.65 22.35
C LYS A 7 2.04 6.39 23.11
N VAL A 8 1.80 7.17 24.14
CA VAL A 8 0.53 7.20 24.90
C VAL A 8 -0.07 8.60 24.82
N LEU A 9 -1.34 8.70 24.44
CA LEU A 9 -2.08 9.95 24.38
C LEU A 9 -2.75 10.21 25.72
N LEU A 10 -2.45 11.32 26.34
CA LEU A 10 -3.06 11.80 27.60
C LEU A 10 -4.07 12.89 27.27
N VAL A 11 -5.33 12.72 27.70
CA VAL A 11 -6.42 13.64 27.41
C VAL A 11 -7.14 14.01 28.72
N ASP A 12 -7.03 15.26 29.11
CA ASP A 12 -7.66 15.81 30.33
C ASP A 12 -7.78 17.35 30.14
N ASP A 13 -8.81 17.99 30.62
CA ASP A 13 -8.96 19.47 30.57
C ASP A 13 -8.13 20.17 31.64
N ASP A 14 -7.70 19.43 32.66
CA ASP A 14 -6.76 19.95 33.69
C ASP A 14 -5.30 19.63 33.29
N SER A 15 -4.60 20.69 32.87
CA SER A 15 -3.19 20.62 32.51
C SER A 15 -2.28 20.10 33.64
N SER A 16 -2.68 20.32 34.91
CA SER A 16 -1.94 19.84 36.07
C SER A 16 -1.97 18.31 36.19
N VAL A 17 -3.12 17.70 35.87
CA VAL A 17 -3.30 16.25 35.82
C VAL A 17 -2.45 15.66 34.70
N ILE A 18 -2.47 16.25 33.49
CA ILE A 18 -1.66 15.83 32.36
C ILE A 18 -0.16 15.84 32.74
N LEU A 19 0.32 16.92 33.35
CA LEU A 19 1.72 17.02 33.73
C LEU A 19 2.12 16.02 34.85
N ALA A 20 1.21 15.73 35.77
CA ALA A 20 1.44 14.71 36.78
C ALA A 20 1.53 13.30 36.16
N LEU A 21 0.63 12.98 35.23
CA LEU A 21 0.65 11.70 34.48
C LEU A 21 1.91 11.59 33.61
N GLU A 22 2.29 12.61 32.88
CA GLU A 22 3.51 12.64 32.06
C GLU A 22 4.76 12.32 32.90
N ARG A 23 4.90 12.93 34.08
CA ARG A 23 6.03 12.66 34.99
C ARG A 23 6.03 11.22 35.48
N LYS A 24 4.87 10.67 35.84
CA LYS A 24 4.72 9.30 36.31
C LYS A 24 5.08 8.28 35.21
N LEU A 25 4.75 8.58 33.95
CA LEU A 25 4.94 7.68 32.81
C LEU A 25 6.25 7.89 32.04
N PHE A 26 7.07 8.86 32.45
CA PHE A 26 8.28 9.27 31.73
C PHE A 26 9.22 8.11 31.35
N ASN A 27 9.37 7.10 32.20
CA ASN A 27 10.24 5.95 31.94
C ASN A 27 9.53 4.80 31.21
N SER A 28 8.20 4.87 31.04
CA SER A 28 7.39 3.75 30.51
C SER A 28 6.97 3.96 29.07
N CYS A 29 6.72 5.21 28.66
CA CYS A 29 6.21 5.53 27.31
C CYS A 29 6.50 6.99 26.92
N ALA A 30 6.31 7.31 25.63
CA ALA A 30 6.35 8.68 25.12
C ALA A 30 4.96 9.32 25.24
N ALA A 31 4.77 10.19 26.20
CA ALA A 31 3.49 10.87 26.42
C ALA A 31 3.27 11.99 25.38
N VAL A 32 2.06 12.03 24.79
CA VAL A 32 1.56 13.14 23.96
C VAL A 32 0.30 13.68 24.63
N LYS A 33 0.16 15.00 24.67
CA LYS A 33 -0.84 15.70 25.47
C LYS A 33 -1.95 16.30 24.61
N ALA A 34 -3.19 16.21 25.07
CA ALA A 34 -4.36 16.88 24.52
C ALA A 34 -5.20 17.48 25.66
N GLU A 35 -5.62 18.72 25.51
CA GLU A 35 -6.38 19.46 26.49
C GLU A 35 -7.90 19.20 26.44
N ASN A 36 -8.37 18.45 25.44
CA ASN A 36 -9.77 18.04 25.27
C ASN A 36 -9.88 16.92 24.22
N GLY A 37 -11.05 16.29 24.11
CA GLY A 37 -11.32 15.21 23.17
C GLY A 37 -11.12 15.60 21.71
N ALA A 38 -11.53 16.82 21.30
CA ALA A 38 -11.40 17.27 19.91
C ALA A 38 -9.93 17.40 19.47
N VAL A 39 -9.06 17.90 20.35
CA VAL A 39 -7.61 17.94 20.13
C VAL A 39 -7.05 16.52 20.10
N GLY A 40 -7.51 15.64 20.99
CA GLY A 40 -7.15 14.22 21.03
C GLY A 40 -7.43 13.52 19.71
N LEU A 41 -8.61 13.66 19.11
CA LEU A 41 -8.97 13.08 17.82
C LEU A 41 -8.07 13.60 16.68
N LYS A 42 -7.75 14.88 16.64
CA LYS A 42 -6.81 15.45 15.66
C LYS A 42 -5.40 14.86 15.80
N LEU A 43 -4.95 14.65 17.04
CA LEU A 43 -3.64 14.05 17.30
C LEU A 43 -3.61 12.56 16.90
N LEU A 44 -4.69 11.81 17.13
CA LEU A 44 -4.82 10.42 16.66
C LEU A 44 -4.64 10.33 15.14
N GLN A 45 -5.22 11.28 14.39
CA GLN A 45 -5.10 11.32 12.93
C GLN A 45 -3.71 11.76 12.46
N SER A 46 -3.08 12.75 13.13
CA SER A 46 -1.86 13.39 12.61
C SER A 46 -0.56 12.84 13.18
N LYS A 47 -0.54 12.36 14.44
CA LYS A 47 0.68 11.90 15.14
C LYS A 47 0.69 10.42 15.51
N GLY A 48 -0.36 9.67 15.16
CA GLY A 48 -0.43 8.23 15.41
C GLY A 48 0.71 7.44 14.75
N PRO A 49 0.85 6.14 15.03
CA PRO A 49 0.02 5.37 15.94
C PRO A 49 0.30 5.64 17.41
N PHE A 50 -0.72 5.41 18.26
CA PHE A 50 -0.63 5.42 19.73
C PHE A 50 -0.90 4.02 20.26
N ALA A 51 -0.11 3.57 21.23
CA ALA A 51 -0.32 2.29 21.88
C ALA A 51 -1.50 2.34 22.86
N ALA A 52 -1.62 3.44 23.62
CA ALA A 52 -2.72 3.61 24.52
C ALA A 52 -3.22 5.08 24.54
N ILE A 53 -4.48 5.24 24.97
CA ILE A 53 -5.09 6.52 25.32
C ILE A 53 -5.46 6.45 26.80
N ILE A 54 -5.16 7.52 27.54
CA ILE A 54 -5.66 7.73 28.89
C ILE A 54 -6.49 9.00 28.85
N SER A 55 -7.80 8.90 29.06
CA SER A 55 -8.72 10.03 29.00
C SER A 55 -9.44 10.23 30.32
N ASP A 56 -9.55 11.48 30.77
CA ASP A 56 -10.54 11.82 31.78
C ASP A 56 -11.96 11.61 31.25
N TYR A 57 -12.89 11.26 32.15
CA TYR A 57 -14.29 11.13 31.79
C TYR A 57 -14.97 12.46 31.66
N ARG A 58 -14.74 13.39 32.64
CA ARG A 58 -15.42 14.70 32.71
C ARG A 58 -14.65 15.78 32.01
N MET A 59 -14.90 15.96 30.71
CA MET A 59 -14.31 17.06 29.95
C MET A 59 -15.39 17.97 29.33
N PRO A 60 -15.11 19.26 29.15
CA PRO A 60 -16.04 20.19 28.49
C PRO A 60 -16.27 19.82 27.01
N GLN A 61 -17.48 20.07 26.50
CA GLN A 61 -17.90 19.88 25.10
C GLN A 61 -18.03 18.42 24.66
N MET A 62 -17.04 17.57 24.90
CA MET A 62 -17.02 16.15 24.57
C MET A 62 -16.52 15.39 25.79
N ASP A 63 -17.35 14.53 26.36
CA ASP A 63 -16.95 13.73 27.50
C ASP A 63 -15.97 12.61 27.06
N GLY A 64 -15.28 12.01 28.05
CA GLY A 64 -14.26 11.00 27.78
C GLY A 64 -14.83 9.74 27.13
N LEU A 65 -16.09 9.37 27.38
CA LEU A 65 -16.70 8.21 26.76
C LEU A 65 -16.95 8.45 25.27
N GLN A 66 -17.56 9.58 24.91
CA GLN A 66 -17.76 9.97 23.51
C GLN A 66 -16.43 10.02 22.74
N PHE A 67 -15.41 10.66 23.39
CA PHE A 67 -14.07 10.70 22.80
C PHE A 67 -13.49 9.30 22.54
N LEU A 68 -13.56 8.40 23.53
CA LEU A 68 -12.99 7.05 23.39
C LEU A 68 -13.77 6.17 22.40
N GLU A 69 -15.08 6.38 22.23
CA GLU A 69 -15.90 5.72 21.19
C GLU A 69 -15.50 6.20 19.79
N GLU A 70 -15.32 7.50 19.59
CA GLU A 70 -14.81 8.02 18.31
C GLU A 70 -13.37 7.59 18.05
N ALA A 71 -12.52 7.58 19.08
CA ALA A 71 -11.15 7.08 18.99
C ALA A 71 -11.09 5.60 18.62
N ALA A 72 -12.05 4.78 19.07
CA ALA A 72 -12.15 3.36 18.68
C ALA A 72 -12.38 3.17 17.18
N ASN A 73 -13.16 4.05 16.55
CA ASN A 73 -13.40 4.02 15.12
C ASN A 73 -12.18 4.48 14.31
N LEU A 74 -11.45 5.50 14.83
CA LEU A 74 -10.26 6.07 14.15
C LEU A 74 -8.99 5.23 14.32
N ALA A 75 -8.83 4.61 15.49
CA ALA A 75 -7.65 3.86 15.88
C ALA A 75 -8.05 2.61 16.71
N PRO A 76 -8.65 1.59 16.07
CA PRO A 76 -9.20 0.42 16.76
C PRO A 76 -8.17 -0.37 17.56
N GLU A 77 -6.92 -0.33 17.18
CA GLU A 77 -5.81 -1.04 17.85
C GLU A 77 -5.34 -0.33 19.12
N THR A 78 -5.57 0.98 19.23
CA THR A 78 -5.15 1.75 20.39
C THR A 78 -5.95 1.34 21.62
N VAL A 79 -5.25 0.94 22.69
CA VAL A 79 -5.88 0.51 23.92
C VAL A 79 -6.37 1.73 24.71
N ARG A 80 -7.59 1.68 25.21
CA ARG A 80 -8.30 2.84 25.81
C ARG A 80 -8.50 2.65 27.30
N ILE A 81 -7.95 3.59 28.08
CA ILE A 81 -8.10 3.67 29.53
C ILE A 81 -8.89 4.93 29.88
N MET A 82 -9.87 4.82 30.76
CA MET A 82 -10.65 5.96 31.27
C MET A 82 -10.28 6.25 32.72
N LEU A 83 -10.12 7.53 33.04
CA LEU A 83 -10.04 8.02 34.42
C LEU A 83 -11.42 8.55 34.82
N THR A 84 -11.97 8.12 35.95
CA THR A 84 -13.32 8.45 36.34
C THR A 84 -13.41 8.72 37.86
N GLY A 85 -14.35 9.55 38.24
CA GLY A 85 -14.72 9.73 39.68
C GLY A 85 -15.63 8.60 40.18
N TYR A 86 -15.77 8.49 41.50
CA TYR A 86 -16.65 7.47 42.10
C TYR A 86 -18.12 7.57 41.65
N ALA A 87 -18.59 8.75 41.30
CA ALA A 87 -19.99 8.99 40.91
C ALA A 87 -20.32 8.43 39.50
N ASP A 88 -19.34 8.10 38.68
CA ASP A 88 -19.52 7.74 37.27
C ASP A 88 -19.18 6.26 36.99
N LEU A 89 -19.05 5.44 38.01
CA LEU A 89 -18.65 4.03 37.96
C LEU A 89 -19.60 3.16 37.10
N ASP A 90 -20.89 3.37 37.18
CA ASP A 90 -21.89 2.62 36.42
C ASP A 90 -21.74 2.82 34.90
N ILE A 91 -21.38 4.05 34.51
CA ILE A 91 -21.12 4.41 33.10
C ILE A 91 -19.85 3.73 32.61
N ALA A 92 -18.79 3.74 33.42
CA ALA A 92 -17.53 3.08 33.08
C ALA A 92 -17.70 1.56 32.93
N LEU A 93 -18.51 0.91 33.78
CA LEU A 93 -18.83 -0.52 33.66
C LEU A 93 -19.61 -0.85 32.38
N GLN A 94 -20.57 0.00 31.99
CA GLN A 94 -21.29 -0.17 30.73
C GLN A 94 -20.35 -0.01 29.51
N ALA A 95 -19.40 0.92 29.54
CA ALA A 95 -18.44 1.15 28.47
C ALA A 95 -17.46 -0.02 28.31
N ILE A 96 -17.03 -0.67 29.39
CA ILE A 96 -16.26 -1.93 29.30
C ILE A 96 -17.09 -3.02 28.62
N ASN A 97 -18.34 -3.22 29.07
CA ASN A 97 -19.20 -4.27 28.53
C ASN A 97 -19.51 -4.08 27.03
N ARG A 98 -19.49 -2.86 26.54
CA ARG A 98 -19.61 -2.52 25.11
C ARG A 98 -18.29 -2.65 24.33
N GLY A 99 -17.16 -2.93 24.99
CA GLY A 99 -15.85 -3.01 24.39
C GLY A 99 -15.23 -1.66 24.00
N SER A 100 -15.84 -0.54 24.43
CA SER A 100 -15.36 0.81 24.10
C SER A 100 -14.09 1.17 24.87
N ILE A 101 -13.89 0.61 26.07
CA ILE A 101 -12.70 0.82 26.91
C ILE A 101 -12.11 -0.50 27.39
N PHE A 102 -10.79 -0.55 27.53
CA PHE A 102 -10.06 -1.70 28.06
C PHE A 102 -10.13 -1.74 29.59
N ARG A 103 -9.96 -0.60 30.23
CA ARG A 103 -9.96 -0.45 31.69
C ARG A 103 -10.36 0.95 32.11
N PHE A 104 -10.95 1.06 33.30
CA PHE A 104 -11.06 2.34 33.98
C PHE A 104 -10.23 2.36 35.26
N LEU A 105 -9.88 3.58 35.72
CA LEU A 105 -9.24 3.84 36.99
C LEU A 105 -10.01 4.95 37.73
N THR A 106 -10.27 4.74 39.01
CA THR A 106 -10.97 5.73 39.83
C THR A 106 -10.00 6.79 40.36
N LYS A 107 -10.38 8.06 40.23
CA LYS A 107 -9.66 9.18 40.86
C LYS A 107 -10.05 9.33 42.33
N PRO A 108 -9.08 9.44 43.31
CA PRO A 108 -7.64 9.37 43.10
C PRO A 108 -7.13 7.93 42.92
N CYS A 109 -6.25 7.70 41.93
CA CYS A 109 -5.59 6.43 41.77
C CYS A 109 -4.16 6.43 42.29
N SER A 110 -3.70 5.28 42.79
CA SER A 110 -2.31 5.11 43.20
C SER A 110 -1.38 5.10 41.99
N ASP A 111 -0.10 5.53 42.19
CA ASP A 111 0.91 5.46 41.13
C ASP A 111 1.12 4.02 40.65
N ARG A 112 1.05 3.06 41.57
CA ARG A 112 1.18 1.63 41.26
C ARG A 112 0.05 1.14 40.33
N ASP A 113 -1.19 1.54 40.60
CA ASP A 113 -2.34 1.10 39.79
C ASP A 113 -2.30 1.74 38.41
N MET A 114 -1.89 3.02 38.33
CA MET A 114 -1.71 3.72 37.06
C MET A 114 -0.61 3.06 36.21
N LEU A 115 0.58 2.84 36.78
CA LEU A 115 1.68 2.21 36.06
C LEU A 115 1.32 0.79 35.59
N LYS A 116 0.64 0.02 36.45
CA LYS A 116 0.18 -1.31 36.10
C LYS A 116 -0.85 -1.26 34.96
N ALA A 117 -1.80 -0.33 34.99
CA ALA A 117 -2.80 -0.22 33.93
C ALA A 117 -2.18 0.17 32.58
N VAL A 118 -1.18 1.04 32.61
CA VAL A 118 -0.43 1.42 31.39
C VAL A 118 0.39 0.25 30.87
N ASP A 119 1.11 -0.48 31.73
CA ASP A 119 1.88 -1.67 31.32
C ASP A 119 0.98 -2.75 30.71
N ASP A 120 -0.13 -3.05 31.36
CA ASP A 120 -1.14 -3.99 30.83
C ASP A 120 -1.69 -3.53 29.46
N ALA A 121 -1.92 -2.22 29.29
CA ALA A 121 -2.38 -1.64 28.02
C ALA A 121 -1.31 -1.71 26.91
N LEU A 122 -0.06 -1.41 27.22
CA LEU A 122 1.05 -1.55 26.29
C LEU A 122 1.26 -3.01 25.88
N GLN A 123 1.16 -3.93 26.83
CA GLN A 123 1.22 -5.36 26.53
C GLN A 123 0.06 -5.81 25.63
N GLN A 124 -1.15 -5.37 25.90
CA GLN A 124 -2.33 -5.66 25.06
C GLN A 124 -2.15 -5.11 23.64
N TYR A 125 -1.66 -3.87 23.51
CA TYR A 125 -1.36 -3.26 22.22
C TYR A 125 -0.33 -4.08 21.43
N ARG A 126 0.75 -4.52 22.10
CA ARG A 126 1.78 -5.37 21.46
C ARG A 126 1.21 -6.68 20.97
N LEU A 127 0.30 -7.31 21.73
CA LEU A 127 -0.37 -8.54 21.30
C LEU A 127 -1.24 -8.32 20.06
N ILE A 128 -2.07 -7.26 20.07
CA ILE A 128 -2.94 -6.92 18.94
C ILE A 128 -2.11 -6.62 17.68
N THR A 129 -1.06 -5.82 17.83
CA THR A 129 -0.22 -5.42 16.68
C THR A 129 0.64 -6.58 16.18
N ALA A 130 1.20 -7.41 17.07
CA ALA A 130 1.99 -8.58 16.68
C ALA A 130 1.15 -9.62 15.93
N GLU A 131 -0.08 -9.88 16.39
CA GLU A 131 -1.00 -10.78 15.68
C GLU A 131 -1.30 -10.25 14.27
N ARG A 132 -1.59 -8.95 14.16
CA ARG A 132 -1.86 -8.30 12.87
C ARG A 132 -0.65 -8.37 11.94
N GLU A 133 0.53 -8.00 12.43
CA GLU A 133 1.78 -8.05 11.66
C GLU A 133 2.10 -9.46 11.19
N LEU A 134 1.92 -10.47 12.05
CA LEU A 134 2.14 -11.86 11.66
C LEU A 134 1.20 -12.28 10.52
N ILE A 135 -0.07 -11.96 10.62
CA ILE A 135 -1.06 -12.28 9.58
C ILE A 135 -0.74 -11.54 8.29
N GLN A 136 -0.47 -10.22 8.36
CA GLN A 136 -0.13 -9.42 7.18
C GLN A 136 1.16 -9.92 6.51
N ASN A 137 2.21 -10.19 7.28
CA ASN A 137 3.48 -10.68 6.74
C ASN A 137 3.32 -12.05 6.10
N THR A 138 2.56 -12.96 6.73
CA THR A 138 2.28 -14.29 6.20
C THR A 138 1.47 -14.21 4.90
N LEU A 139 0.39 -13.43 4.88
CA LEU A 139 -0.42 -13.22 3.68
C LEU A 139 0.40 -12.56 2.56
N THR A 140 1.13 -11.50 2.86
CA THR A 140 1.97 -10.80 1.89
C THR A 140 3.03 -11.74 1.30
N GLY A 141 3.71 -12.51 2.14
CA GLY A 141 4.72 -13.48 1.70
C GLY A 141 4.13 -14.56 0.81
N SER A 142 2.97 -15.11 1.20
CA SER A 142 2.28 -16.13 0.41
C SER A 142 1.80 -15.61 -0.94
N ILE A 143 1.22 -14.40 -0.97
CA ILE A 143 0.74 -13.77 -2.21
C ILE A 143 1.92 -13.46 -3.14
N ARG A 144 3.02 -12.94 -2.61
CA ARG A 144 4.23 -12.69 -3.40
C ARG A 144 4.79 -13.97 -4.00
N LEU A 145 4.89 -15.03 -3.22
CA LEU A 145 5.33 -16.34 -3.73
C LEU A 145 4.42 -16.83 -4.85
N LEU A 146 3.09 -16.75 -4.68
CA LEU A 146 2.14 -17.12 -5.74
C LEU A 146 2.31 -16.25 -6.98
N THR A 147 2.47 -14.94 -6.82
CA THR A 147 2.69 -14.02 -7.95
C THR A 147 4.00 -14.33 -8.67
N ASP A 148 5.07 -14.69 -7.96
CA ASP A 148 6.34 -15.08 -8.53
C ASP A 148 6.21 -16.41 -9.33
N LEU A 149 5.46 -17.38 -8.79
CA LEU A 149 5.16 -18.64 -9.50
C LEU A 149 4.32 -18.39 -10.76
N PHE A 150 3.30 -17.53 -10.69
CA PHE A 150 2.49 -17.16 -11.86
C PHE A 150 3.32 -16.41 -12.90
N SER A 151 4.23 -15.52 -12.48
CA SER A 151 5.17 -14.86 -13.40
C SER A 151 6.08 -15.83 -14.13
N ALA A 152 6.39 -16.98 -13.52
CA ALA A 152 7.16 -18.03 -14.16
C ALA A 152 6.36 -18.83 -15.21
N VAL A 153 5.04 -18.92 -15.04
CA VAL A 153 4.13 -19.67 -15.94
C VAL A 153 3.51 -18.77 -17.01
N GLN A 154 3.14 -17.55 -16.65
CA GLN A 154 2.54 -16.54 -17.54
C GLN A 154 3.26 -15.19 -17.39
N PRO A 155 4.47 -15.04 -17.95
CA PRO A 155 5.28 -13.84 -17.77
C PRO A 155 4.60 -12.57 -18.29
N ASP A 156 3.83 -12.64 -19.38
CA ASP A 156 3.19 -11.47 -20.00
C ASP A 156 2.14 -10.80 -19.10
N SER A 157 1.42 -11.60 -18.31
CA SER A 157 0.40 -11.08 -17.38
C SER A 157 0.98 -10.60 -16.06
N PHE A 158 1.97 -11.30 -15.50
CA PHE A 158 2.42 -11.09 -14.13
C PHE A 158 3.76 -10.37 -13.99
N ALA A 159 4.58 -10.30 -15.06
CA ALA A 159 5.89 -9.63 -15.03
C ALA A 159 5.80 -8.16 -14.57
N ARG A 160 4.71 -7.48 -14.89
CA ARG A 160 4.47 -6.07 -14.55
C ARG A 160 3.83 -5.85 -13.19
N ALA A 161 3.25 -6.90 -12.57
CA ALA A 161 2.51 -6.79 -11.32
C ALA A 161 3.34 -6.16 -10.18
N GLY A 162 4.62 -6.49 -10.10
CA GLY A 162 5.54 -5.91 -9.12
C GLY A 162 5.78 -4.40 -9.32
N ASN A 163 5.85 -3.92 -10.57
CA ASN A 163 5.99 -2.50 -10.88
C ASN A 163 4.70 -1.74 -10.58
N ILE A 164 3.57 -2.29 -10.99
CA ILE A 164 2.23 -1.76 -10.71
C ILE A 164 2.03 -1.62 -9.19
N SER A 165 2.37 -2.65 -8.42
CA SER A 165 2.25 -2.66 -6.96
C SER A 165 3.10 -1.56 -6.31
N ARG A 166 4.36 -1.39 -6.73
CA ARG A 166 5.23 -0.33 -6.19
C ARG A 166 4.73 1.07 -6.54
N LEU A 167 4.26 1.27 -7.77
CA LEU A 167 3.72 2.55 -8.21
C LEU A 167 2.42 2.88 -7.47
N ALA A 168 1.51 1.92 -7.36
CA ALA A 168 0.25 2.06 -6.63
C ALA A 168 0.47 2.45 -5.16
N LYS A 169 1.44 1.82 -4.48
CA LYS A 169 1.82 2.19 -3.11
C LYS A 169 2.26 3.64 -3.02
N ARG A 170 3.19 4.08 -3.87
CA ARG A 170 3.71 5.46 -3.84
C ARG A 170 2.63 6.49 -4.13
N VAL A 171 1.76 6.22 -5.10
CA VAL A 171 0.61 7.10 -5.40
C VAL A 171 -0.34 7.19 -4.19
N ALA A 172 -0.64 6.05 -3.55
CA ALA A 172 -1.48 6.00 -2.36
C ALA A 172 -0.87 6.76 -1.17
N GLU A 173 0.42 6.59 -0.90
CA GLU A 173 1.15 7.30 0.15
C GLU A 173 1.12 8.82 -0.05
N ARG A 174 1.27 9.28 -1.30
CA ARG A 174 1.26 10.71 -1.64
C ARG A 174 -0.08 11.39 -1.37
N VAL A 175 -1.19 10.68 -1.52
CA VAL A 175 -2.53 11.20 -1.20
C VAL A 175 -2.96 10.89 0.24
N GLY A 176 -2.08 10.31 1.06
CA GLY A 176 -2.33 10.05 2.48
C GLY A 176 -3.16 8.80 2.76
N ILE A 177 -3.29 7.87 1.82
CA ILE A 177 -3.95 6.57 2.05
C ILE A 177 -3.04 5.73 2.94
N ARG A 178 -3.51 5.36 4.14
CA ARG A 178 -2.73 4.61 5.14
C ARG A 178 -2.71 3.10 4.89
N LYS A 179 -3.68 2.59 4.13
CA LYS A 179 -3.84 1.16 3.82
C LYS A 179 -2.89 0.70 2.69
N THR A 180 -1.59 0.98 2.84
CA THR A 180 -0.60 0.78 1.77
C THR A 180 -0.37 -0.69 1.44
N TRP A 181 -0.42 -1.59 2.43
CA TRP A 181 -0.28 -3.01 2.17
C TRP A 181 -1.46 -3.58 1.38
N GLU A 182 -2.70 -3.10 1.63
CA GLU A 182 -3.89 -3.52 0.91
C GLU A 182 -3.81 -3.12 -0.56
N ILE A 183 -3.30 -1.92 -0.87
CA ILE A 183 -3.12 -1.50 -2.26
C ILE A 183 -1.99 -2.26 -2.95
N GLU A 184 -0.90 -2.59 -2.25
CA GLU A 184 0.15 -3.46 -2.79
C GLU A 184 -0.42 -4.83 -3.16
N MET A 185 -1.21 -5.43 -2.28
CA MET A 185 -1.84 -6.73 -2.54
C MET A 185 -2.89 -6.66 -3.63
N ALA A 186 -3.72 -5.62 -3.65
CA ALA A 186 -4.71 -5.41 -4.70
C ALA A 186 -4.05 -5.28 -6.08
N ALA A 187 -2.93 -4.56 -6.16
CA ALA A 187 -2.18 -4.42 -7.40
C ALA A 187 -1.52 -5.74 -7.85
N LEU A 188 -0.92 -6.51 -6.92
CA LEU A 188 -0.35 -7.83 -7.22
C LEU A 188 -1.42 -8.81 -7.72
N LEU A 189 -2.60 -8.80 -7.11
CA LEU A 189 -3.69 -9.71 -7.43
C LEU A 189 -4.61 -9.19 -8.55
N SER A 190 -4.43 -7.95 -9.03
CA SER A 190 -5.28 -7.33 -10.06
C SER A 190 -5.38 -8.15 -11.34
N GLN A 191 -4.36 -8.92 -11.67
CA GLN A 191 -4.26 -9.72 -12.88
C GLN A 191 -4.63 -11.20 -12.68
N VAL A 192 -4.96 -11.65 -11.45
CA VAL A 192 -5.19 -13.08 -11.20
C VAL A 192 -6.33 -13.67 -12.05
N GLY A 193 -7.34 -12.88 -12.37
CA GLY A 193 -8.44 -13.32 -13.24
C GLY A 193 -8.03 -13.54 -14.71
N THR A 194 -6.92 -12.96 -15.18
CA THR A 194 -6.45 -13.15 -16.57
C THR A 194 -6.04 -14.59 -16.85
N MET A 195 -5.76 -15.38 -15.82
CA MET A 195 -5.47 -16.82 -15.96
C MET A 195 -6.60 -17.61 -16.63
N THR A 196 -7.81 -17.06 -16.69
CA THR A 196 -8.96 -17.69 -17.37
C THR A 196 -9.12 -17.23 -18.80
N LEU A 197 -8.29 -16.31 -19.27
CA LEU A 197 -8.33 -15.79 -20.63
C LEU A 197 -7.35 -16.54 -21.55
N PRO A 198 -7.65 -16.63 -22.85
CA PRO A 198 -6.68 -17.11 -23.85
C PRO A 198 -5.43 -16.24 -23.87
N ALA A 199 -4.25 -16.86 -23.99
CA ALA A 199 -2.96 -16.14 -24.02
C ALA A 199 -2.92 -15.12 -25.18
N GLU A 200 -3.41 -15.49 -26.36
CA GLU A 200 -3.49 -14.63 -27.56
C GLU A 200 -4.29 -13.34 -27.30
N LEU A 201 -5.35 -13.41 -26.50
CA LEU A 201 -6.15 -12.23 -26.12
C LEU A 201 -5.33 -11.27 -25.25
N ILE A 202 -4.54 -11.81 -24.34
CA ILE A 202 -3.68 -11.04 -23.45
C ILE A 202 -2.55 -10.38 -24.25
N GLU A 203 -1.88 -11.13 -25.14
CA GLU A 203 -0.84 -10.60 -26.01
C GLU A 203 -1.36 -9.47 -26.89
N ARG A 204 -2.49 -9.66 -27.56
CA ARG A 204 -3.14 -8.63 -28.41
C ARG A 204 -3.54 -7.39 -27.65
N LYS A 205 -3.93 -7.50 -26.37
CA LYS A 205 -4.24 -6.33 -25.52
C LYS A 205 -3.07 -5.37 -25.40
N PHE A 206 -1.85 -5.88 -25.41
CA PHE A 206 -0.62 -5.09 -25.24
C PHE A 206 0.17 -4.92 -26.56
N CYS A 207 -0.46 -5.18 -27.70
CA CYS A 207 0.05 -4.92 -29.03
C CYS A 207 -0.77 -3.82 -29.73
N ASP A 208 -0.20 -3.21 -30.76
CA ASP A 208 -0.84 -2.10 -31.52
C ASP A 208 -2.13 -2.51 -32.26
N GLU A 209 -2.35 -3.82 -32.47
CA GLU A 209 -3.54 -4.33 -33.19
C GLU A 209 -4.87 -4.07 -32.46
N GLY A 210 -4.80 -3.87 -31.11
CA GLY A 210 -5.97 -3.61 -30.28
C GLY A 210 -6.93 -4.80 -30.15
N LEU A 211 -7.97 -4.62 -29.37
CA LEU A 211 -9.06 -5.59 -29.18
C LEU A 211 -10.35 -5.07 -29.81
N THR A 212 -11.18 -5.96 -30.31
CA THR A 212 -12.57 -5.65 -30.62
C THR A 212 -13.36 -5.32 -29.36
N GLU A 213 -14.51 -4.65 -29.48
CA GLU A 213 -15.35 -4.32 -28.31
C GLU A 213 -15.73 -5.55 -27.48
N GLN A 214 -16.03 -6.68 -28.15
CA GLN A 214 -16.36 -7.93 -27.47
C GLN A 214 -15.16 -8.51 -26.72
N GLU A 215 -13.99 -8.47 -27.32
CA GLU A 215 -12.75 -8.94 -26.70
C GLU A 215 -12.33 -8.03 -25.55
N ASP A 216 -12.48 -6.71 -25.64
CA ASP A 216 -12.20 -5.78 -24.54
C ASP A 216 -13.18 -5.98 -23.38
N ALA A 217 -14.46 -6.25 -23.67
CA ALA A 217 -15.44 -6.62 -22.65
C ALA A 217 -15.06 -7.93 -21.96
N LEU A 218 -14.65 -8.96 -22.72
CA LEU A 218 -14.14 -10.22 -22.18
C LEU A 218 -12.88 -10.01 -21.33
N PHE A 219 -11.94 -9.20 -21.83
CA PHE A 219 -10.74 -8.86 -21.05
C PHE A 219 -11.11 -8.18 -19.73
N LYS A 220 -11.99 -7.17 -19.74
CA LYS A 220 -12.41 -6.46 -18.53
C LYS A 220 -13.15 -7.36 -17.54
N ALA A 221 -13.86 -8.39 -18.01
CA ALA A 221 -14.58 -9.34 -17.17
C ALA A 221 -13.65 -10.16 -16.25
N HIS A 222 -12.33 -10.23 -16.53
CA HIS A 222 -11.40 -10.92 -15.64
C HIS A 222 -11.38 -10.34 -14.22
N SER A 223 -11.70 -9.05 -14.07
CA SER A 223 -11.76 -8.41 -12.75
C SER A 223 -12.82 -9.04 -11.85
N GLN A 224 -13.98 -9.44 -12.41
CA GLN A 224 -15.04 -10.13 -11.66
C GLN A 224 -14.59 -11.53 -11.22
N ILE A 225 -13.88 -12.24 -12.09
CA ILE A 225 -13.35 -13.59 -11.79
C ILE A 225 -12.26 -13.48 -10.73
N GLY A 226 -11.31 -12.56 -10.91
CA GLY A 226 -10.25 -12.29 -9.94
C GLY A 226 -10.80 -11.92 -8.57
N SER A 227 -11.80 -11.03 -8.51
CA SER A 227 -12.48 -10.66 -7.28
C SER A 227 -13.11 -11.87 -6.58
N LYS A 228 -13.77 -12.78 -7.29
CA LYS A 228 -14.34 -14.00 -6.71
C LYS A 228 -13.26 -14.93 -6.14
N PHE A 229 -12.10 -15.06 -6.79
CA PHE A 229 -11.00 -15.85 -6.26
C PHE A 229 -10.43 -15.26 -4.97
N ILE A 230 -10.22 -13.94 -4.95
CA ILE A 230 -9.68 -13.21 -3.80
C ILE A 230 -10.66 -13.25 -2.61
N ALA A 231 -11.97 -13.15 -2.87
CA ALA A 231 -13.01 -13.17 -1.84
C ALA A 231 -13.08 -14.49 -1.05
N ASN A 232 -12.51 -15.58 -1.57
CA ASN A 232 -12.39 -16.84 -0.82
C ASN A 232 -11.31 -16.80 0.27
N ILE A 233 -10.47 -15.76 0.30
CA ILE A 233 -9.42 -15.61 1.30
C ILE A 233 -9.92 -14.64 2.38
N PRO A 234 -10.07 -15.11 3.63
CA PRO A 234 -10.53 -14.25 4.73
C PRO A 234 -9.68 -12.99 4.87
N ARG A 235 -10.30 -11.87 5.20
CA ARG A 235 -9.68 -10.55 5.39
C ARG A 235 -9.17 -9.87 4.10
N LEU A 236 -9.46 -10.42 2.91
CA LEU A 236 -9.15 -9.78 1.63
C LEU A 236 -10.39 -9.20 0.93
N GLU A 237 -11.51 -9.03 1.64
CA GLU A 237 -12.79 -8.54 1.07
C GLU A 237 -12.64 -7.15 0.43
N GLU A 238 -11.90 -6.24 1.09
CA GLU A 238 -11.61 -4.89 0.55
C GLU A 238 -10.75 -4.97 -0.72
N ILE A 239 -9.77 -5.87 -0.74
CA ILE A 239 -8.91 -6.12 -1.89
C ILE A 239 -9.72 -6.73 -3.04
N ALA A 240 -10.60 -7.70 -2.74
CA ALA A 240 -11.50 -8.29 -3.72
C ALA A 240 -12.42 -7.23 -4.35
N ARG A 241 -12.98 -6.32 -3.54
CA ARG A 241 -13.77 -5.19 -4.05
C ARG A 241 -12.95 -4.23 -4.89
N ALA A 242 -11.73 -3.91 -4.50
CA ALA A 242 -10.84 -3.05 -5.29
C ALA A 242 -10.57 -3.65 -6.67
N VAL A 243 -10.29 -4.95 -6.76
CA VAL A 243 -10.06 -5.66 -8.01
C VAL A 243 -11.35 -5.73 -8.86
N LEU A 244 -12.51 -5.92 -8.23
CA LEU A 244 -13.79 -5.89 -8.94
C LEU A 244 -14.01 -4.55 -9.68
N PHE A 245 -13.70 -3.44 -9.03
CA PHE A 245 -13.90 -2.08 -9.52
C PHE A 245 -12.68 -1.47 -10.23
N GLN A 246 -11.62 -2.24 -10.52
CA GLN A 246 -10.38 -1.72 -11.10
C GLN A 246 -10.54 -1.05 -12.48
N PHE A 247 -11.63 -1.34 -13.20
CA PHE A 247 -11.96 -0.70 -14.48
C PHE A 247 -13.02 0.40 -14.36
N ARG A 248 -13.56 0.66 -13.16
CA ARG A 248 -14.55 1.70 -12.93
C ARG A 248 -13.92 3.09 -13.05
N GLY A 249 -14.43 3.90 -13.97
CA GLY A 249 -14.07 5.31 -14.06
C GLY A 249 -14.61 6.12 -12.87
N PHE A 250 -13.93 7.19 -12.51
CA PHE A 250 -14.38 8.09 -11.44
C PHE A 250 -15.70 8.78 -11.79
N ASP A 251 -15.98 8.93 -13.08
CA ASP A 251 -17.27 9.39 -13.65
C ASP A 251 -18.39 8.34 -13.58
N GLY A 252 -18.12 7.14 -13.09
CA GLY A 252 -19.06 6.03 -13.00
C GLY A 252 -19.16 5.16 -14.26
N SER A 253 -18.34 5.40 -15.28
CA SER A 253 -18.27 4.57 -16.48
C SER A 253 -17.51 3.24 -16.24
N GLY A 254 -17.72 2.27 -17.13
CA GLY A 254 -17.01 0.98 -17.08
C GLY A 254 -17.64 -0.05 -16.11
N PRO A 255 -17.14 -1.32 -16.13
CA PRO A 255 -17.64 -2.38 -15.25
C PRO A 255 -17.19 -2.18 -13.78
N PRO A 256 -17.90 -2.85 -12.83
CA PRO A 256 -19.06 -3.72 -12.97
C PRO A 256 -20.36 -2.95 -13.18
N ASP A 257 -21.50 -3.68 -13.32
CA ASP A 257 -22.82 -3.07 -13.51
C ASP A 257 -23.31 -2.26 -12.29
N GLU A 258 -22.76 -2.48 -11.11
CA GLU A 258 -23.03 -1.67 -9.92
C GLU A 258 -22.59 -0.22 -10.15
N VAL A 259 -23.54 0.70 -10.23
CA VAL A 259 -23.29 2.11 -10.58
C VAL A 259 -22.77 2.87 -9.36
N LEU A 260 -21.46 2.89 -9.17
CA LEU A 260 -20.76 3.72 -8.20
C LEU A 260 -19.94 4.81 -8.92
N GLN A 261 -19.94 6.02 -8.37
CA GLN A 261 -19.29 7.19 -8.95
C GLN A 261 -18.57 8.00 -7.87
N GLY A 262 -17.45 8.59 -8.23
CA GLY A 262 -16.69 9.49 -7.35
C GLY A 262 -16.23 8.79 -6.08
N GLU A 263 -16.41 9.43 -4.94
CA GLU A 263 -16.00 8.92 -3.63
C GLU A 263 -16.80 7.71 -3.12
N LYS A 264 -17.88 7.31 -3.82
CA LYS A 264 -18.63 6.09 -3.51
C LYS A 264 -17.94 4.83 -4.03
N ILE A 265 -17.00 4.96 -4.97
CA ILE A 265 -16.17 3.84 -5.44
C ILE A 265 -15.27 3.37 -4.29
N PRO A 266 -15.09 2.04 -4.09
CA PRO A 266 -14.20 1.52 -3.05
C PRO A 266 -12.82 2.18 -3.10
N LEU A 267 -12.32 2.65 -1.95
CA LEU A 267 -11.15 3.54 -1.82
C LEU A 267 -9.91 3.13 -2.62
N LEU A 268 -9.64 1.83 -2.70
CA LEU A 268 -8.44 1.32 -3.37
C LEU A 268 -8.62 1.19 -4.90
N ALA A 269 -9.85 1.09 -5.39
CA ALA A 269 -10.13 0.87 -6.82
C ALA A 269 -9.70 2.05 -7.72
N PRO A 270 -9.93 3.34 -7.37
CA PRO A 270 -9.42 4.46 -8.17
C PRO A 270 -7.89 4.50 -8.25
N VAL A 271 -7.17 4.02 -7.20
CA VAL A 271 -5.70 3.91 -7.23
C VAL A 271 -5.29 2.84 -8.25
N LEU A 272 -5.94 1.66 -8.22
CA LEU A 272 -5.69 0.61 -9.23
C LEU A 272 -5.97 1.14 -10.64
N LYS A 273 -7.12 1.80 -10.84
CA LYS A 273 -7.54 2.33 -12.14
C LYS A 273 -6.47 3.22 -12.77
N VAL A 274 -6.01 4.23 -12.05
CA VAL A 274 -5.05 5.20 -12.59
C VAL A 274 -3.69 4.56 -12.88
N VAL A 275 -3.24 3.62 -12.05
CA VAL A 275 -1.93 2.96 -12.22
C VAL A 275 -1.98 1.88 -13.31
N LEU A 276 -3.06 1.10 -13.39
CA LEU A 276 -3.24 0.07 -14.43
C LEU A 276 -3.37 0.69 -15.81
N ASP A 277 -4.11 1.78 -15.95
CA ASP A 277 -4.24 2.48 -17.24
C ASP A 277 -2.91 3.13 -17.64
N TYR A 278 -2.16 3.69 -16.68
CA TYR A 278 -0.82 4.19 -16.94
C TYR A 278 0.11 3.06 -17.42
N ASP A 279 0.13 1.92 -16.73
CA ASP A 279 0.95 0.76 -17.11
C ASP A 279 0.56 0.23 -18.51
N TYR A 280 -0.74 0.20 -18.83
CA TYR A 280 -1.24 -0.17 -20.14
C TYR A 280 -0.68 0.76 -21.25
N HIS A 281 -0.84 2.08 -21.10
CA HIS A 281 -0.32 3.03 -22.08
C HIS A 281 1.20 3.01 -22.15
N TYR A 282 1.87 2.83 -21.01
CA TYR A 282 3.32 2.70 -20.99
C TYR A 282 3.79 1.42 -21.70
N ALA A 283 3.04 0.33 -21.62
CA ALA A 283 3.35 -0.89 -22.37
C ALA A 283 3.30 -0.68 -23.88
N LEU A 284 2.38 0.14 -24.38
CA LEU A 284 2.24 0.46 -25.79
C LEU A 284 3.25 1.52 -26.28
N GLU A 285 3.33 2.65 -25.59
CA GLU A 285 4.04 3.81 -26.08
C GLU A 285 5.52 3.84 -25.69
N ARG A 286 5.89 3.13 -24.60
CA ARG A 286 7.26 3.07 -24.04
C ARG A 286 7.86 4.41 -23.62
N ILE A 287 7.07 5.46 -23.57
CA ILE A 287 7.47 6.82 -23.19
C ILE A 287 6.57 7.30 -22.07
N ALA A 288 7.14 7.49 -20.87
CA ALA A 288 6.41 7.83 -19.65
C ALA A 288 5.52 9.09 -19.80
N MET A 289 6.06 10.14 -20.40
CA MET A 289 5.34 11.40 -20.60
C MET A 289 4.19 11.30 -21.61
N ARG A 290 4.33 10.47 -22.65
CA ARG A 290 3.23 10.20 -23.60
C ARG A 290 2.11 9.43 -22.93
N SER A 291 2.47 8.40 -22.18
CA SER A 291 1.50 7.58 -21.41
C SER A 291 0.72 8.44 -20.42
N LEU A 292 1.40 9.32 -19.69
CA LEU A 292 0.74 10.26 -18.79
C LEU A 292 -0.18 11.25 -19.55
N LYS A 293 0.23 11.72 -20.73
CA LYS A 293 -0.62 12.57 -21.58
C LYS A 293 -1.91 11.88 -21.98
N ARG A 294 -1.88 10.59 -22.32
CA ARG A 294 -3.09 9.79 -22.63
C ARG A 294 -4.09 9.76 -21.48
N LEU A 295 -3.60 9.58 -20.24
CA LEU A 295 -4.49 9.64 -19.08
C LEU A 295 -5.12 11.03 -18.93
N LYS A 296 -4.36 12.10 -19.16
CA LYS A 296 -4.87 13.47 -19.06
C LYS A 296 -5.91 13.81 -20.11
N GLU A 297 -5.87 13.18 -21.30
CA GLU A 297 -6.88 13.32 -22.35
C GLU A 297 -8.23 12.76 -21.90
N SER A 298 -8.24 11.77 -20.99
CA SER A 298 -9.44 11.14 -20.41
C SER A 298 -9.56 11.39 -18.90
N LYS A 299 -9.19 12.58 -18.43
CA LYS A 299 -9.10 12.94 -17.02
C LYS A 299 -10.36 12.69 -16.18
N GLN A 300 -11.55 12.69 -16.80
CA GLN A 300 -12.85 12.41 -16.16
C GLN A 300 -12.94 10.98 -15.59
N LEU A 301 -12.12 10.07 -16.11
CA LEU A 301 -12.06 8.67 -15.65
C LEU A 301 -11.31 8.50 -14.33
N TYR A 302 -10.59 9.54 -13.86
CA TYR A 302 -9.67 9.42 -12.72
C TYR A 302 -10.00 10.43 -11.62
N ASP A 303 -9.77 10.05 -10.36
CA ASP A 303 -9.74 11.01 -9.24
C ASP A 303 -8.63 12.03 -9.51
N PRO A 304 -8.93 13.34 -9.54
CA PRO A 304 -7.93 14.37 -9.82
C PRO A 304 -6.72 14.34 -8.87
N ARG A 305 -6.94 13.96 -7.59
CA ARG A 305 -5.87 13.86 -6.59
C ARG A 305 -4.89 12.74 -6.94
N LEU A 306 -5.43 11.59 -7.37
CA LEU A 306 -4.63 10.42 -7.75
C LEU A 306 -3.89 10.63 -9.06
N LEU A 307 -4.52 11.28 -10.05
CA LEU A 307 -3.87 11.61 -11.31
C LEU A 307 -2.69 12.59 -11.09
N ALA A 308 -2.88 13.61 -10.23
CA ALA A 308 -1.81 14.54 -9.86
C ALA A 308 -0.69 13.84 -9.07
N ALA A 309 -1.03 12.92 -8.17
CA ALA A 309 -0.07 12.13 -7.42
C ALA A 309 0.77 11.22 -8.35
N LEU A 310 0.12 10.56 -9.32
CA LEU A 310 0.81 9.75 -10.33
C LEU A 310 1.77 10.62 -11.16
N GLU A 311 1.32 11.78 -11.65
CA GLU A 311 2.19 12.71 -12.40
C GLU A 311 3.42 13.09 -11.58
N ALA A 312 3.24 13.47 -10.33
CA ALA A 312 4.36 13.83 -9.45
C ALA A 312 5.31 12.64 -9.20
N GLU A 313 4.81 11.41 -9.12
CA GLU A 313 5.66 10.22 -9.00
C GLU A 313 6.46 9.96 -10.28
N ILE A 314 5.85 10.07 -11.46
CA ILE A 314 6.52 9.89 -12.73
C ILE A 314 7.62 10.94 -12.93
N LEU A 315 7.32 12.23 -12.66
CA LEU A 315 8.30 13.32 -12.74
C LEU A 315 9.45 13.14 -11.72
N ASN A 316 9.17 12.62 -10.52
CA ASN A 316 10.22 12.32 -9.53
C ASN A 316 11.12 11.17 -9.97
N ILE A 317 10.57 10.15 -10.62
CA ILE A 317 11.35 9.04 -11.17
C ILE A 317 12.28 9.58 -12.26
N GLU A 318 11.79 10.43 -13.16
CA GLU A 318 12.61 11.05 -14.21
C GLU A 318 13.70 11.98 -13.65
N ASN A 319 13.40 12.76 -12.61
CA ASN A 319 14.34 13.75 -12.05
C ASN A 319 15.22 13.22 -10.89
N GLY A 320 14.90 12.09 -10.28
CA GLY A 320 15.50 11.68 -9.00
C GLY A 320 16.37 10.44 -9.01
N TYR A 321 16.29 9.59 -10.01
CA TYR A 321 17.08 8.38 -10.11
C TYR A 321 17.54 8.16 -11.54
N GLN A 322 18.86 8.21 -11.76
CA GLN A 322 19.41 7.67 -12.98
C GLN A 322 19.46 6.13 -12.84
N TYR A 323 18.69 5.47 -13.68
CA TYR A 323 18.91 4.06 -13.94
C TYR A 323 19.96 3.94 -15.02
N MET A 324 20.99 3.16 -14.78
CA MET A 324 22.00 2.87 -15.78
C MET A 324 21.77 1.47 -16.32
N VAL A 325 21.76 1.34 -17.64
CA VAL A 325 21.80 0.02 -18.28
C VAL A 325 23.17 -0.58 -18.00
N SER A 326 23.19 -1.73 -17.39
CA SER A 326 24.41 -2.45 -17.09
C SER A 326 24.29 -3.89 -17.58
N GLU A 327 25.35 -4.40 -18.18
CA GLU A 327 25.47 -5.82 -18.47
C GLU A 327 25.93 -6.54 -17.22
N VAL A 328 25.11 -7.47 -16.73
CA VAL A 328 25.34 -8.19 -15.48
C VAL A 328 25.32 -9.68 -15.75
N GLU A 329 26.33 -10.40 -15.27
CA GLU A 329 26.31 -11.85 -15.29
C GLU A 329 25.21 -12.40 -14.38
N ILE A 330 24.61 -13.53 -14.74
CA ILE A 330 23.49 -14.13 -14.02
C ILE A 330 23.75 -14.32 -12.50
N PRO A 331 24.96 -14.75 -12.05
CA PRO A 331 25.24 -14.80 -10.62
C PRO A 331 25.20 -13.44 -9.90
N GLY A 332 25.50 -12.36 -10.63
CA GLY A 332 25.48 -10.97 -10.12
C GLY A 332 24.11 -10.31 -10.13
N LEU A 333 23.08 -10.95 -10.65
CA LEU A 333 21.72 -10.40 -10.63
C LEU A 333 21.23 -10.24 -9.19
N GLU A 334 20.58 -9.10 -8.91
CA GLU A 334 19.97 -8.82 -7.61
C GLU A 334 18.44 -8.65 -7.78
N SER A 335 17.70 -9.02 -6.73
CA SER A 335 16.26 -8.83 -6.72
C SER A 335 15.92 -7.34 -6.79
N GLY A 336 15.01 -7.00 -7.73
CA GLY A 336 14.62 -5.60 -7.99
C GLY A 336 15.28 -4.98 -9.22
N MET A 337 16.32 -5.57 -9.81
CA MET A 337 16.81 -5.21 -11.13
C MET A 337 15.73 -5.49 -12.18
N VAL A 338 15.74 -4.76 -13.29
CA VAL A 338 14.73 -4.90 -14.36
C VAL A 338 15.43 -5.27 -15.66
N LEU A 339 14.94 -6.29 -16.33
CA LEU A 339 15.46 -6.70 -17.65
C LEU A 339 15.20 -5.61 -18.69
N VAL A 340 16.25 -5.18 -19.39
CA VAL A 340 16.17 -4.21 -20.49
C VAL A 340 15.69 -4.88 -21.76
N ASP A 341 16.20 -6.07 -22.04
CA ASP A 341 15.85 -6.88 -23.22
C ASP A 341 15.11 -8.14 -22.79
N GLY A 342 14.31 -8.71 -23.72
CA GLY A 342 13.73 -10.04 -23.51
C GLY A 342 14.82 -11.12 -23.50
N VAL A 343 14.61 -12.17 -22.73
CA VAL A 343 15.50 -13.36 -22.70
C VAL A 343 14.94 -14.40 -23.63
N TYR A 344 15.73 -14.82 -24.60
CA TYR A 344 15.34 -15.78 -25.64
C TYR A 344 16.15 -17.06 -25.52
N ASP A 345 15.56 -18.18 -25.93
CA ASP A 345 16.30 -19.41 -26.11
C ASP A 345 17.13 -19.39 -27.41
N ARG A 346 17.92 -20.46 -27.66
CA ARG A 346 18.74 -20.59 -28.88
C ARG A 346 17.93 -20.68 -30.17
N ASN A 347 16.63 -20.96 -30.08
CA ASN A 347 15.73 -21.04 -31.22
C ASN A 347 15.01 -19.72 -31.49
N GLY A 348 15.24 -18.69 -30.63
CA GLY A 348 14.59 -17.40 -30.70
C GLY A 348 13.23 -17.32 -30.00
N ALA A 349 12.84 -18.37 -29.25
CA ALA A 349 11.60 -18.32 -28.47
C ALA A 349 11.79 -17.47 -27.22
N LEU A 350 10.84 -16.57 -26.96
CA LEU A 350 10.86 -15.70 -25.78
C LEU A 350 10.63 -16.53 -24.52
N LEU A 351 11.60 -16.49 -23.59
CA LEU A 351 11.53 -17.18 -22.30
C LEU A 351 11.08 -16.22 -21.19
N ILE A 352 11.52 -14.97 -21.24
CA ILE A 352 11.19 -13.93 -20.24
C ILE A 352 11.08 -12.60 -20.97
N ALA A 353 9.97 -11.89 -20.71
CA ALA A 353 9.72 -10.62 -21.36
C ALA A 353 10.65 -9.51 -20.82
N ARG A 354 10.98 -8.55 -21.66
CA ARG A 354 11.65 -7.31 -21.23
C ARG A 354 10.81 -6.56 -20.23
N GLY A 355 11.43 -5.79 -19.36
CA GLY A 355 10.73 -5.06 -18.30
C GLY A 355 10.38 -5.93 -17.08
N THR A 356 10.69 -7.24 -17.14
CA THR A 356 10.49 -8.14 -16.00
C THR A 356 11.44 -7.80 -14.87
N VAL A 357 10.91 -7.69 -13.65
CA VAL A 357 11.71 -7.48 -12.43
C VAL A 357 12.34 -8.80 -12.02
N ILE A 358 13.63 -8.76 -11.74
CA ILE A 358 14.35 -9.92 -11.21
C ILE A 358 13.85 -10.20 -9.79
N THR A 359 13.21 -11.36 -9.61
CA THR A 359 12.86 -11.92 -8.31
C THR A 359 13.83 -13.05 -7.95
N ALA A 360 13.80 -13.52 -6.70
CA ALA A 360 14.63 -14.65 -6.28
C ALA A 360 14.34 -15.90 -7.14
N VAL A 361 13.06 -16.18 -7.40
CA VAL A 361 12.61 -17.32 -8.22
C VAL A 361 13.11 -17.17 -9.66
N LEU A 362 12.98 -15.96 -10.23
CA LEU A 362 13.43 -15.69 -11.60
C LEU A 362 14.95 -15.80 -11.72
N LYS A 363 15.71 -15.33 -10.72
CA LYS A 363 17.16 -15.48 -10.68
C LYS A 363 17.58 -16.97 -10.74
N GLU A 364 16.96 -17.82 -9.93
CA GLU A 364 17.21 -19.27 -9.95
C GLU A 364 16.84 -19.88 -11.30
N ARG A 365 15.72 -19.48 -11.89
CA ARG A 365 15.30 -19.95 -13.22
C ARG A 365 16.32 -19.57 -14.31
N LEU A 366 16.79 -18.31 -14.28
CA LEU A 366 17.85 -17.84 -15.20
C LEU A 366 19.16 -18.60 -15.00
N ALA A 367 19.55 -18.86 -13.74
CA ALA A 367 20.73 -19.65 -13.42
C ALA A 367 20.63 -21.08 -14.00
N ASN A 368 19.48 -21.72 -13.85
CA ASN A 368 19.23 -23.05 -14.41
C ASN A 368 19.26 -23.04 -15.94
N TYR A 369 18.66 -22.04 -16.60
CA TYR A 369 18.71 -21.92 -18.07
C TYR A 369 20.13 -21.70 -18.57
N ASN A 370 20.93 -20.92 -17.88
CA ASN A 370 22.34 -20.72 -18.23
C ASN A 370 23.16 -22.00 -18.01
N GLN A 371 22.96 -22.69 -16.89
CA GLN A 371 23.68 -23.93 -16.56
C GLN A 371 23.48 -25.02 -17.64
N VAL A 372 22.29 -25.14 -18.21
CA VAL A 372 22.00 -26.07 -19.31
C VAL A 372 22.26 -25.45 -20.68
N GLY A 373 22.79 -24.23 -20.75
CA GLY A 373 23.20 -23.55 -21.97
C GLY A 373 22.05 -23.10 -22.87
N ILE A 374 20.88 -22.87 -22.33
CA ILE A 374 19.70 -22.37 -23.06
C ILE A 374 19.85 -20.89 -23.38
N ILE A 375 20.41 -20.09 -22.45
CA ILE A 375 20.60 -18.65 -22.54
C ILE A 375 22.06 -18.25 -22.33
N GLU A 376 22.42 -17.02 -22.71
CA GLU A 376 23.73 -16.43 -22.45
C GLU A 376 23.93 -16.11 -20.96
N ASN A 377 25.19 -16.03 -20.51
CA ASN A 377 25.54 -15.75 -19.11
C ASN A 377 25.33 -14.28 -18.71
N THR A 378 25.21 -13.37 -19.67
CA THR A 378 25.15 -11.93 -19.44
C THR A 378 23.81 -11.37 -19.89
N LEU A 379 23.19 -10.59 -19.04
CA LEU A 379 21.91 -9.94 -19.32
C LEU A 379 22.02 -8.42 -19.13
N LYS A 380 21.31 -7.65 -19.96
CA LYS A 380 21.16 -6.20 -19.75
C LYS A 380 20.06 -5.92 -18.77
N VAL A 381 20.41 -5.20 -17.70
CA VAL A 381 19.49 -4.83 -16.63
C VAL A 381 19.61 -3.37 -16.28
N LEU A 382 18.52 -2.78 -15.79
CA LEU A 382 18.52 -1.47 -15.17
C LEU A 382 18.99 -1.60 -13.72
N VAL A 383 20.07 -0.90 -13.40
CA VAL A 383 20.64 -0.82 -12.05
C VAL A 383 20.41 0.59 -11.51
N LYS A 384 19.91 0.67 -10.28
CA LYS A 384 19.70 1.95 -9.57
C LYS A 384 21.03 2.55 -9.16
N THR A 385 21.37 3.76 -9.64
CA THR A 385 22.57 4.47 -9.21
C THR A 385 22.29 5.39 -8.03
N SER A 386 23.21 5.44 -7.06
CA SER A 386 23.09 6.23 -5.82
C SER A 386 23.67 7.66 -5.94
N ARG A 387 23.96 8.17 -7.13
CA ARG A 387 24.58 9.50 -7.29
C ARG A 387 23.53 10.58 -7.54
N LYS A 388 23.42 11.54 -6.60
CA LYS A 388 22.95 12.91 -6.90
C LYS A 388 24.01 13.55 -7.78
N PHE A 389 23.63 13.94 -9.00
CA PHE A 389 24.48 14.82 -9.81
C PHE A 389 24.17 16.29 -9.48
N ASP A 390 25.22 17.12 -9.40
CA ASP A 390 25.13 18.58 -9.41
C ASP A 390 24.45 19.04 -10.70
N ASN A 391 23.49 19.95 -10.55
CA ASN A 391 22.57 20.40 -11.61
C ASN A 391 23.19 21.24 -12.73
N ASP A 392 24.51 21.48 -12.74
CA ASP A 392 25.13 22.48 -13.68
C ASP A 392 25.69 21.86 -14.97
N ALA A 393 25.66 20.52 -15.15
CA ALA A 393 26.22 19.86 -16.34
C ALA A 393 25.18 19.24 -17.30
N VAL A 394 23.87 19.35 -17.01
CA VAL A 394 22.81 18.58 -17.70
C VAL A 394 22.06 19.38 -18.77
N ALA A 395 22.26 20.70 -18.86
CA ALA A 395 21.51 21.53 -19.82
C ALA A 395 21.89 21.30 -21.29
N ASP A 396 23.08 20.80 -21.58
CA ASP A 396 23.59 20.70 -22.98
C ASP A 396 23.42 19.29 -23.61
N ASN A 397 23.04 18.26 -22.85
CA ASN A 397 22.91 16.88 -23.37
C ASN A 397 21.46 16.34 -23.51
N LEU A 398 20.46 17.15 -23.15
CA LEU A 398 19.03 16.70 -23.13
C LEU A 398 18.29 16.92 -24.46
N LEU A 399 18.96 17.43 -25.49
CA LEU A 399 18.35 17.67 -26.83
C LEU A 399 18.66 16.57 -27.86
N GLY A 400 19.38 15.52 -27.51
CA GLY A 400 19.84 14.53 -28.50
C GLY A 400 19.80 13.06 -28.15
N GLY A 401 19.34 12.67 -26.97
CA GLY A 401 19.31 11.26 -26.58
C GLY A 401 17.92 10.81 -26.13
N SER A 402 17.30 9.95 -26.92
CA SER A 402 16.03 9.31 -26.54
C SER A 402 16.22 8.45 -25.29
N LEU A 403 15.55 8.83 -24.18
CA LEU A 403 15.37 8.00 -23.00
C LEU A 403 14.28 6.93 -23.29
N ASP A 404 14.64 5.92 -24.08
CA ASP A 404 13.76 4.81 -24.46
C ASP A 404 13.67 3.69 -23.41
N TYR A 405 14.14 3.91 -22.16
CA TYR A 405 14.34 2.83 -21.20
C TYR A 405 13.79 3.14 -19.79
N LEU A 406 12.48 3.39 -19.67
CA LEU A 406 11.80 3.27 -18.34
C LEU A 406 10.46 2.58 -18.47
#